data_ca0318f03a66abb89d122c52c94bff99
#
_entry.id   ca0318f03a66abb89d122c52c94bff99
#
_cell.length_a   1.000
_cell.length_b   1.000
_cell.length_c   1.000
_cell.angle_alpha   90.00
_cell.angle_beta   90.00
_cell.angle_gamma   90.00
#
_symmetry.space_group_name_H-M   'P 1'
#
loop_
_entity.id
_entity.type
_entity.pdbx_description
1 polymer ?
#
loop_
_entity_poly.entity_id
_entity_poly.type
_entity_poly.pdbx_seq_one_letter_code
_entity_poly.pdbx_strand_id
1 'polypeptide(L)'
;RVDRADGAKPLVFEGQGKNVEYAISHLGGSDEKRLETGHCALLVIGAGVTPSYLAEILSYCGRNDNITVAAHVAAAFDAGALLRTESGSGYRLIGALRAKGDGTGLGEESRFYEIEEARATKGSFALPYFYISEEETGLFGLKVYADDAETCILDRRESAFFRILCGKFRQGRIDYDTKHGIGSAHVLFCRTRFSAEPGDNGILRIGVWCDLW
;
A
#
# COMPACT_ATOMS: atom_id res chain seq x y z
N ARG A 1 -15.98 6.16 -1.13
CA ARG A 1 -16.28 6.50 -2.52
C ARG A 1 -16.86 5.29 -3.25
N VAL A 2 -17.92 5.48 -3.99
CA VAL A 2 -18.53 4.47 -4.86
C VAL A 2 -18.44 4.96 -6.30
N ASP A 3 -17.69 4.24 -7.12
CA ASP A 3 -17.59 4.51 -8.55
C ASP A 3 -18.84 3.91 -9.26
N ARG A 4 -19.41 4.65 -10.18
CA ARG A 4 -20.66 4.25 -10.87
C ARG A 4 -20.32 3.60 -12.22
N ALA A 5 -20.99 2.51 -12.51
CA ALA A 5 -20.78 1.75 -13.76
C ALA A 5 -21.27 2.52 -15.00
N ASP A 6 -22.18 3.48 -14.83
CA ASP A 6 -22.75 4.31 -15.92
C ASP A 6 -21.85 5.49 -16.33
N GLY A 7 -20.64 5.61 -15.71
CA GLY A 7 -19.73 6.73 -15.97
C GLY A 7 -20.17 8.06 -15.34
N ALA A 8 -21.24 8.08 -14.56
CA ALA A 8 -21.65 9.27 -13.83
C ALA A 8 -20.63 9.59 -12.71
N LYS A 9 -20.69 10.83 -12.19
CA LYS A 9 -19.83 11.25 -11.09
C LYS A 9 -19.91 10.27 -9.92
N PRO A 10 -18.76 9.91 -9.33
CA PRO A 10 -18.74 9.01 -8.18
C PRO A 10 -19.45 9.63 -6.99
N LEU A 11 -20.04 8.79 -6.17
CA LEU A 11 -20.60 9.22 -4.89
C LEU A 11 -19.52 9.15 -3.82
N VAL A 12 -19.34 10.24 -3.08
CA VAL A 12 -18.44 10.30 -1.93
C VAL A 12 -19.26 10.47 -0.68
N PHE A 13 -19.10 9.55 0.26
CA PHE A 13 -19.73 9.60 1.56
C PHE A 13 -18.67 9.90 2.62
N GLU A 14 -19.04 10.66 3.63
CA GLU A 14 -18.18 10.98 4.77
C GLU A 14 -18.90 10.57 6.05
N GLY A 15 -18.17 9.96 6.97
CA GLY A 15 -18.67 9.56 8.27
C GLY A 15 -17.63 9.87 9.33
N GLN A 16 -18.12 10.31 10.49
CA GLN A 16 -17.31 10.56 11.67
C GLN A 16 -17.84 9.76 12.84
N GLY A 17 -16.94 9.29 13.69
CA GLY A 17 -17.33 8.51 14.84
C GLY A 17 -16.20 8.33 15.85
N LYS A 18 -16.57 7.89 17.04
CA LYS A 18 -15.63 7.59 18.12
C LYS A 18 -14.79 6.33 17.85
N ASN A 19 -15.20 5.51 16.90
CA ASN A 19 -14.50 4.32 16.41
C ASN A 19 -14.90 4.07 14.95
N VAL A 20 -14.19 3.13 14.30
CA VAL A 20 -14.35 2.81 12.88
C VAL A 20 -15.75 2.29 12.57
N GLU A 21 -16.27 1.40 13.39
CA GLU A 21 -17.62 0.83 13.21
C GLU A 21 -18.70 1.91 13.25
N TYR A 22 -18.62 2.83 14.23
CA TYR A 22 -19.52 3.93 14.35
C TYR A 22 -19.43 4.89 13.15
N ALA A 23 -18.22 5.22 12.71
CA ALA A 23 -18.01 6.07 11.55
C ALA A 23 -18.60 5.45 10.27
N ILE A 24 -18.41 4.14 10.06
CA ILE A 24 -18.96 3.42 8.91
C ILE A 24 -20.47 3.32 8.97
N SER A 25 -21.06 3.07 10.14
CA SER A 25 -22.52 3.00 10.29
C SER A 25 -23.22 4.32 10.01
N HIS A 26 -22.49 5.43 10.10
CA HIS A 26 -22.99 6.78 9.80
C HIS A 26 -22.60 7.27 8.39
N LEU A 27 -21.97 6.42 7.57
CA LEU A 27 -21.76 6.70 6.15
C LEU A 27 -23.11 6.63 5.43
N GLY A 28 -23.53 7.72 4.86
CA GLY A 28 -24.74 7.71 4.03
C GLY A 28 -25.90 8.57 4.49
N GLY A 29 -25.76 9.25 5.64
CA GLY A 29 -26.80 10.18 6.11
C GLY A 29 -28.17 9.52 6.37
N SER A 30 -29.23 10.31 6.39
CA SER A 30 -30.61 9.90 6.68
C SER A 30 -31.33 9.10 5.58
N ASP A 31 -30.68 8.85 4.45
CA ASP A 31 -31.25 8.06 3.36
C ASP A 31 -31.03 6.57 3.59
N GLU A 32 -32.08 5.78 3.51
CA GLU A 32 -32.23 4.35 3.78
C GLU A 32 -31.28 3.39 3.03
N LYS A 33 -30.29 3.90 2.30
CA LYS A 33 -29.31 3.09 1.57
C LYS A 33 -28.13 2.75 2.47
N ARG A 34 -28.15 1.58 3.08
CA ARG A 34 -26.96 0.98 3.69
C ARG A 34 -25.85 0.86 2.66
N LEU A 35 -24.69 1.38 2.99
CA LEU A 35 -23.50 1.15 2.18
C LEU A 35 -23.10 -0.32 2.30
N GLU A 36 -23.19 -1.07 1.21
CA GLU A 36 -22.67 -2.44 1.16
C GLU A 36 -21.16 -2.38 1.00
N THR A 37 -20.43 -2.76 2.05
CA THR A 37 -18.96 -2.83 2.04
C THR A 37 -18.42 -4.10 1.41
N GLY A 38 -19.28 -5.05 1.03
CA GLY A 38 -18.91 -6.35 0.43
C GLY A 38 -18.17 -6.27 -0.89
N HIS A 39 -18.21 -5.14 -1.55
CA HIS A 39 -17.48 -4.85 -2.78
C HIS A 39 -16.35 -3.84 -2.56
N CYS A 40 -15.86 -3.67 -1.33
CA CYS A 40 -14.70 -2.83 -1.06
C CYS A 40 -13.49 -3.41 -1.81
N ALA A 41 -13.04 -2.71 -2.83
CA ALA A 41 -11.93 -3.15 -3.67
C ALA A 41 -10.59 -2.53 -3.24
N LEU A 42 -10.64 -1.39 -2.55
CA LEU A 42 -9.47 -0.64 -2.10
C LEU A 42 -9.76 0.06 -0.77
N LEU A 43 -8.87 -0.14 0.19
CA LEU A 43 -8.79 0.61 1.44
C LEU A 43 -7.59 1.56 1.38
N VAL A 44 -7.80 2.85 1.63
CA VAL A 44 -6.73 3.84 1.65
C VAL A 44 -6.55 4.41 3.04
N ILE A 45 -5.36 4.25 3.60
CA ILE A 45 -4.98 4.75 4.92
C ILE A 45 -4.37 6.15 4.78
N GLY A 46 -4.98 7.14 5.42
CA GLY A 46 -4.46 8.51 5.41
C GLY A 46 -3.26 8.70 6.35
N ALA A 47 -2.49 9.77 6.13
CA ALA A 47 -1.29 10.07 6.91
C ALA A 47 -1.57 10.38 8.41
N GLY A 48 -2.76 10.87 8.74
CA GLY A 48 -3.13 11.19 10.12
C GLY A 48 -3.56 10.00 10.99
N VAL A 49 -3.53 8.78 10.44
CA VAL A 49 -3.95 7.59 11.17
C VAL A 49 -2.87 7.18 12.17
N THR A 50 -3.21 7.20 13.46
CA THR A 50 -2.31 6.75 14.54
C THR A 50 -2.19 5.22 14.56
N PRO A 51 -1.15 4.65 15.21
CA PRO A 51 -0.98 3.20 15.33
C PRO A 51 -2.21 2.48 15.90
N SER A 52 -2.82 3.06 16.93
CA SER A 52 -4.01 2.49 17.57
C SER A 52 -5.22 2.48 16.61
N TYR A 53 -5.41 3.54 15.83
CA TYR A 53 -6.48 3.58 14.83
C TYR A 53 -6.20 2.66 13.65
N LEU A 54 -4.93 2.52 13.24
CA LEU A 54 -4.57 1.57 12.19
C LEU A 54 -4.89 0.13 12.62
N ALA A 55 -4.50 -0.25 13.83
CA ALA A 55 -4.82 -1.54 14.41
C ALA A 55 -6.34 -1.78 14.49
N GLU A 56 -7.11 -0.76 14.88
CA GLU A 56 -8.57 -0.81 14.93
C GLU A 56 -9.19 -1.01 13.53
N ILE A 57 -8.72 -0.23 12.53
CA ILE A 57 -9.19 -0.33 11.14
C ILE A 57 -8.96 -1.75 10.60
N LEU A 58 -7.72 -2.24 10.72
CA LEU A 58 -7.37 -3.57 10.24
C LEU A 58 -8.18 -4.66 10.96
N SER A 59 -8.29 -4.56 12.28
CA SER A 59 -9.09 -5.50 13.08
C SER A 59 -10.59 -5.45 12.73
N TYR A 60 -11.16 -4.28 12.46
CA TYR A 60 -12.53 -4.14 11.99
C TYR A 60 -12.72 -4.80 10.62
N CYS A 61 -11.83 -4.51 9.67
CA CYS A 61 -11.89 -5.12 8.34
C CYS A 61 -11.78 -6.64 8.39
N GLY A 62 -10.90 -7.18 9.24
CA GLY A 62 -10.71 -8.62 9.38
C GLY A 62 -11.87 -9.36 10.03
N ARG A 63 -12.69 -8.67 10.82
CA ARG A 63 -13.87 -9.26 11.47
C ARG A 63 -15.18 -9.03 10.71
N ASN A 64 -15.15 -8.19 9.69
CA ASN A 64 -16.33 -7.84 8.93
C ASN A 64 -16.41 -8.67 7.65
N ASP A 65 -17.24 -9.69 7.66
CA ASP A 65 -17.47 -10.61 6.52
C ASP A 65 -17.91 -9.88 5.23
N ASN A 66 -18.38 -8.65 5.36
CA ASN A 66 -18.74 -7.83 4.21
C ASN A 66 -17.53 -7.13 3.53
N ILE A 67 -16.34 -7.17 4.14
CA ILE A 67 -15.14 -6.61 3.52
C ILE A 67 -14.32 -7.77 2.94
N THR A 68 -14.11 -7.74 1.64
CA THR A 68 -13.37 -8.81 1.00
C THR A 68 -11.90 -8.81 1.45
N VAL A 69 -11.41 -9.96 1.90
CA VAL A 69 -9.99 -10.17 2.24
C VAL A 69 -9.05 -9.96 1.05
N ALA A 70 -9.58 -9.95 -0.15
CA ALA A 70 -8.86 -9.66 -1.39
C ALA A 70 -8.81 -8.16 -1.73
N ALA A 71 -9.42 -7.27 -0.92
CA ALA A 71 -9.31 -5.83 -1.10
C ALA A 71 -7.84 -5.39 -1.05
N HIS A 72 -7.47 -4.47 -1.93
CA HIS A 72 -6.16 -3.85 -1.84
C HIS A 72 -6.10 -2.85 -0.68
N VAL A 73 -4.94 -2.73 -0.05
CA VAL A 73 -4.67 -1.72 0.98
C VAL A 73 -3.53 -0.84 0.48
N ALA A 74 -3.71 0.45 0.61
CA ALA A 74 -2.71 1.45 0.24
C ALA A 74 -2.69 2.57 1.29
N ALA A 75 -1.67 3.39 1.27
CA ALA A 75 -1.58 4.60 2.06
C ALA A 75 -1.54 5.83 1.14
N ALA A 76 -1.96 6.99 1.66
CA ALA A 76 -1.86 8.26 0.97
C ALA A 76 -1.57 9.40 1.94
N PHE A 77 -0.93 10.46 1.45
CA PHE A 77 -0.71 11.67 2.25
C PHE A 77 -2.06 12.31 2.64
N ASP A 78 -2.94 12.46 1.68
CA ASP A 78 -4.32 12.90 1.90
C ASP A 78 -5.29 11.94 1.19
N ALA A 79 -5.80 10.98 1.95
CA ALA A 79 -6.75 10.00 1.44
C ALA A 79 -8.08 10.65 1.03
N GLY A 80 -8.50 11.71 1.73
CA GLY A 80 -9.72 12.45 1.42
C GLY A 80 -9.60 13.18 0.08
N ALA A 81 -8.53 13.92 -0.12
CA ALA A 81 -8.25 14.58 -1.39
C ALA A 81 -8.13 13.55 -2.52
N LEU A 82 -7.38 12.46 -2.31
CA LEU A 82 -7.22 11.38 -3.29
C LEU A 82 -8.58 10.84 -3.77
N LEU A 83 -9.49 10.58 -2.85
CA LEU A 83 -10.80 9.99 -3.18
C LEU A 83 -11.78 10.99 -3.81
N ARG A 84 -11.57 12.30 -3.69
CA ARG A 84 -12.41 13.34 -4.31
C ARG A 84 -12.01 13.68 -5.73
N THR A 85 -10.79 13.39 -6.15
CA THR A 85 -10.33 13.68 -7.50
C THR A 85 -10.87 12.68 -8.52
N GLU A 86 -10.96 13.09 -9.78
CA GLU A 86 -11.31 12.17 -10.89
C GLU A 86 -10.25 11.08 -11.08
N SER A 87 -8.99 11.45 -10.94
CA SER A 87 -7.85 10.52 -10.99
C SER A 87 -7.83 9.52 -9.81
N GLY A 88 -8.49 9.84 -8.69
CA GLY A 88 -8.66 8.96 -7.53
C GLY A 88 -9.74 7.90 -7.70
N SER A 89 -10.19 7.59 -8.93
CA SER A 89 -11.14 6.48 -9.11
C SER A 89 -10.52 5.17 -8.65
N GLY A 90 -11.32 4.34 -7.97
CA GLY A 90 -10.87 3.05 -7.47
C GLY A 90 -10.28 2.16 -8.57
N TYR A 91 -10.84 2.21 -9.77
CA TYR A 91 -10.34 1.48 -10.94
C TYR A 91 -8.94 1.93 -11.35
N ARG A 92 -8.67 3.24 -11.37
CA ARG A 92 -7.34 3.78 -11.71
C ARG A 92 -6.31 3.46 -10.65
N LEU A 93 -6.66 3.62 -9.37
CA LEU A 93 -5.78 3.31 -8.26
C LEU A 93 -5.44 1.82 -8.21
N ILE A 94 -6.44 0.95 -8.37
CA ILE A 94 -6.23 -0.50 -8.47
C ILE A 94 -5.45 -0.85 -9.74
N GLY A 95 -5.70 -0.17 -10.84
CA GLY A 95 -4.93 -0.29 -12.07
C GLY A 95 -3.45 0.01 -11.85
N ALA A 96 -3.14 1.11 -11.16
CA ALA A 96 -1.77 1.47 -10.79
C ALA A 96 -1.11 0.42 -9.86
N LEU A 97 -1.87 -0.14 -8.91
CA LEU A 97 -1.38 -1.22 -8.05
C LEU A 97 -1.12 -2.52 -8.82
N ARG A 98 -1.87 -2.79 -9.87
CA ARG A 98 -1.75 -4.01 -10.71
C ARG A 98 -0.85 -3.86 -11.91
N ALA A 99 -0.40 -2.64 -12.22
CA ALA A 99 0.40 -2.37 -13.40
C ALA A 99 1.77 -3.05 -13.27
N LYS A 100 1.89 -4.20 -13.93
CA LYS A 100 3.16 -4.94 -14.03
C LYS A 100 4.17 -4.24 -14.95
N GLY A 101 3.70 -3.30 -15.76
CA GLY A 101 4.46 -2.70 -16.87
C GLY A 101 5.17 -1.39 -16.56
N ASP A 102 4.85 -0.70 -15.47
CA ASP A 102 5.52 0.54 -15.09
C ASP A 102 6.89 0.29 -14.41
N GLY A 103 7.24 -0.98 -14.23
CA GLY A 103 8.53 -1.39 -13.70
C GLY A 103 8.71 -1.17 -12.20
N THR A 104 7.72 -0.68 -11.48
CA THR A 104 7.90 -0.40 -10.05
C THR A 104 7.65 -1.62 -9.18
N GLY A 105 6.82 -2.57 -9.64
CA GLY A 105 6.44 -3.75 -8.85
C GLY A 105 5.82 -3.44 -7.49
N LEU A 106 5.41 -2.19 -7.24
CA LEU A 106 5.02 -1.70 -5.92
C LEU A 106 3.67 -2.19 -5.44
N GLY A 107 2.82 -2.70 -6.34
CA GLY A 107 1.44 -3.05 -6.03
C GLY A 107 1.13 -4.53 -5.85
N GLU A 108 2.08 -5.42 -6.11
CA GLU A 108 1.80 -6.87 -6.18
C GLU A 108 1.38 -7.50 -4.84
N GLU A 109 1.70 -6.87 -3.70
CA GLU A 109 1.46 -7.44 -2.37
C GLU A 109 0.79 -6.45 -1.43
N SER A 110 -0.34 -5.91 -1.85
CA SER A 110 -1.10 -4.96 -1.04
C SER A 110 -2.49 -5.48 -0.67
N ARG A 111 -2.71 -6.77 -0.73
CA ARG A 111 -4.00 -7.32 -0.36
C ARG A 111 -4.15 -7.37 1.15
N PHE A 112 -5.35 -7.18 1.62
CA PHE A 112 -5.64 -7.13 3.04
C PHE A 112 -5.13 -8.38 3.77
N TYR A 113 -5.35 -9.58 3.24
CA TYR A 113 -4.89 -10.82 3.86
C TYR A 113 -3.35 -10.91 3.96
N GLU A 114 -2.62 -10.37 2.98
CA GLU A 114 -1.14 -10.34 2.99
C GLU A 114 -0.60 -9.39 4.06
N ILE A 115 -1.30 -8.28 4.26
CA ILE A 115 -0.96 -7.30 5.32
C ILE A 115 -1.21 -7.91 6.70
N GLU A 116 -2.35 -8.55 6.91
CA GLU A 116 -2.66 -9.22 8.18
C GLU A 116 -1.70 -10.37 8.48
N GLU A 117 -1.33 -11.17 7.49
CA GLU A 117 -0.32 -12.22 7.64
C GLU A 117 1.04 -11.62 8.03
N ALA A 118 1.49 -10.58 7.31
CA ALA A 118 2.77 -9.93 7.58
C ALA A 118 2.78 -9.30 8.98
N ARG A 119 1.68 -8.63 9.36
CA ARG A 119 1.49 -8.05 10.68
C ARG A 119 1.55 -9.09 11.79
N ALA A 120 0.83 -10.20 11.63
CA ALA A 120 0.77 -11.27 12.63
C ALA A 120 2.08 -12.05 12.77
N THR A 121 2.84 -12.23 11.68
CA THR A 121 4.03 -13.08 11.67
C THR A 121 5.34 -12.31 11.84
N LYS A 122 5.41 -11.08 11.34
CA LYS A 122 6.65 -10.29 11.26
C LYS A 122 6.61 -9.00 12.06
N GLY A 123 5.44 -8.59 12.54
CA GLY A 123 5.22 -7.30 13.20
C GLY A 123 5.43 -6.09 12.26
N SER A 124 5.72 -6.33 10.98
CA SER A 124 6.02 -5.27 10.02
C SER A 124 5.44 -5.55 8.65
N PHE A 125 5.00 -4.50 7.97
CA PHE A 125 4.47 -4.55 6.61
C PHE A 125 4.71 -3.23 5.87
N ALA A 126 4.51 -3.22 4.56
CA ALA A 126 4.62 -2.03 3.75
C ALA A 126 3.38 -1.87 2.86
N LEU A 127 2.91 -0.64 2.73
CA LEU A 127 1.77 -0.28 1.89
C LEU A 127 2.24 0.55 0.70
N PRO A 128 1.71 0.32 -0.51
CA PRO A 128 1.86 1.25 -1.62
C PRO A 128 1.41 2.65 -1.18
N TYR A 129 2.23 3.65 -1.45
CA TYR A 129 1.98 5.02 -1.04
C TYR A 129 1.67 5.91 -2.23
N PHE A 130 0.45 6.47 -2.21
CA PHE A 130 -0.01 7.38 -3.24
C PHE A 130 0.32 8.83 -2.89
N TYR A 131 0.80 9.56 -3.89
CA TYR A 131 0.83 11.02 -3.86
C TYR A 131 -0.33 11.58 -4.70
N ILE A 132 -0.66 12.81 -4.39
CA ILE A 132 -1.60 13.62 -5.16
C ILE A 132 -0.97 15.00 -5.38
N SER A 133 -1.02 15.47 -6.60
CA SER A 133 -0.74 16.85 -6.99
C SER A 133 -1.95 17.43 -7.72
N GLU A 134 -1.91 18.71 -8.06
CA GLU A 134 -2.99 19.35 -8.82
C GLU A 134 -3.18 18.73 -10.20
N GLU A 135 -2.11 18.21 -10.78
CA GLU A 135 -2.10 17.66 -12.15
C GLU A 135 -2.18 16.14 -12.19
N GLU A 136 -1.65 15.44 -11.19
CA GLU A 136 -1.45 14.00 -11.27
C GLU A 136 -1.63 13.29 -9.92
N THR A 137 -2.12 12.07 -10.01
CA THR A 137 -2.17 11.10 -8.92
C THR A 137 -1.39 9.86 -9.32
N GLY A 138 -0.42 9.45 -8.50
CA GLY A 138 0.41 8.31 -8.81
C GLY A 138 0.98 7.61 -7.58
N LEU A 139 1.67 6.51 -7.83
CA LEU A 139 2.44 5.80 -6.80
C LEU A 139 3.76 6.54 -6.55
N PHE A 140 3.98 6.97 -5.32
CA PHE A 140 5.24 7.56 -4.88
C PHE A 140 6.27 6.47 -4.55
N GLY A 141 5.83 5.43 -3.82
CA GLY A 141 6.70 4.38 -3.33
C GLY A 141 6.00 3.51 -2.31
N LEU A 142 6.66 3.22 -1.19
CA LEU A 142 6.13 2.41 -0.09
C LEU A 142 6.12 3.22 1.22
N LYS A 143 5.11 3.00 2.02
CA LYS A 143 5.04 3.42 3.42
C LYS A 143 5.20 2.19 4.30
N VAL A 144 6.23 2.19 5.15
CA VAL A 144 6.61 1.05 5.98
C VAL A 144 6.08 1.24 7.40
N TYR A 145 5.54 0.17 7.95
CA TYR A 145 5.01 0.10 9.31
C TYR A 145 5.72 -1.00 10.09
N ALA A 146 5.98 -0.74 11.37
CA ALA A 146 6.40 -1.74 12.35
C ALA A 146 5.58 -1.55 13.62
N ASP A 147 5.02 -2.62 14.16
CA ASP A 147 4.11 -2.61 15.31
C ASP A 147 2.95 -1.60 15.13
N ASP A 148 2.38 -1.57 13.91
CA ASP A 148 1.34 -0.64 13.46
C ASP A 148 1.75 0.84 13.45
N ALA A 149 2.99 1.17 13.82
CA ALA A 149 3.53 2.52 13.74
C ALA A 149 4.21 2.78 12.39
N GLU A 150 4.02 3.98 11.85
CA GLU A 150 4.77 4.43 10.68
C GLU A 150 6.26 4.51 11.02
N THR A 151 7.09 3.87 10.20
CA THR A 151 8.55 3.87 10.37
C THR A 151 9.23 4.81 9.39
N CYS A 152 8.89 4.68 8.11
CA CYS A 152 9.43 5.54 7.05
C CYS A 152 8.57 5.50 5.78
N ILE A 153 8.79 6.47 4.93
CA ILE A 153 8.29 6.51 3.55
C ILE A 153 9.49 6.34 2.63
N LEU A 154 9.41 5.39 1.74
CA LEU A 154 10.42 5.08 0.74
C LEU A 154 9.95 5.59 -0.62
N ASP A 155 10.82 6.28 -1.35
CA ASP A 155 10.55 6.65 -2.74
C ASP A 155 10.58 5.43 -3.67
N ARG A 156 10.40 5.62 -4.98
CA ARG A 156 10.40 4.51 -5.95
C ARG A 156 11.70 3.71 -5.94
N ARG A 157 12.83 4.38 -5.86
CA ARG A 157 14.15 3.76 -5.87
C ARG A 157 14.40 2.97 -4.60
N GLU A 158 14.19 3.60 -3.46
CA GLU A 158 14.32 2.99 -2.14
C GLU A 158 13.36 1.80 -1.99
N SER A 159 12.14 1.94 -2.50
CA SER A 159 11.15 0.87 -2.52
C SER A 159 11.59 -0.35 -3.33
N ALA A 160 12.22 -0.15 -4.48
CA ALA A 160 12.76 -1.25 -5.29
C ALA A 160 13.85 -2.00 -4.52
N PHE A 161 14.80 -1.29 -3.91
CA PHE A 161 15.84 -1.90 -3.07
C PHE A 161 15.27 -2.58 -1.83
N PHE A 162 14.32 -1.95 -1.15
CA PHE A 162 13.63 -2.56 -0.02
C PHE A 162 12.96 -3.89 -0.42
N ARG A 163 12.30 -3.94 -1.56
CA ARG A 163 11.68 -5.18 -2.07
C ARG A 163 12.71 -6.24 -2.45
N ILE A 164 13.86 -5.86 -2.98
CA ILE A 164 14.98 -6.77 -3.19
C ILE A 164 15.44 -7.36 -1.85
N LEU A 165 15.65 -6.51 -0.85
CA LEU A 165 16.05 -6.93 0.50
C LEU A 165 15.01 -7.85 1.17
N CYS A 166 13.73 -7.67 0.88
CA CYS A 166 12.67 -8.54 1.37
C CYS A 166 12.46 -9.81 0.52
N GLY A 167 13.21 -10.00 -0.57
CA GLY A 167 13.02 -11.12 -1.51
C GLY A 167 11.72 -11.04 -2.31
N LYS A 168 11.12 -9.86 -2.39
CA LYS A 168 9.80 -9.60 -2.98
C LYS A 168 9.87 -8.93 -4.35
N PHE A 169 11.02 -8.45 -4.77
CA PHE A 169 11.21 -7.86 -6.09
C PHE A 169 11.30 -8.99 -7.13
N ARG A 170 10.40 -9.00 -8.09
CA ARG A 170 10.35 -10.02 -9.14
C ARG A 170 10.92 -9.52 -10.45
N GLN A 171 10.41 -8.39 -10.90
CA GLN A 171 10.78 -7.72 -12.14
C GLN A 171 10.52 -6.23 -12.01
N GLY A 172 11.15 -5.42 -12.85
CA GLY A 172 10.91 -3.99 -12.87
C GLY A 172 12.14 -3.19 -13.23
N ARG A 173 12.03 -1.87 -13.09
CA ARG A 173 13.13 -0.95 -13.33
C ARG A 173 13.83 -0.61 -12.01
N ILE A 174 15.15 -0.64 -12.04
CA ILE A 174 16.00 -0.19 -10.95
C ILE A 174 16.85 0.98 -11.45
N ASP A 175 16.77 2.11 -10.77
CA ASP A 175 17.63 3.25 -11.01
C ASP A 175 18.78 3.22 -10.00
N TYR A 176 20.02 3.44 -10.47
CA TYR A 176 21.23 3.36 -9.66
C TYR A 176 22.22 4.47 -10.02
N ASP A 177 23.01 4.89 -9.04
CA ASP A 177 24.01 5.92 -9.27
C ASP A 177 25.23 5.35 -10.00
N THR A 178 25.71 6.09 -10.97
CA THR A 178 26.94 5.82 -11.69
C THR A 178 27.89 7.02 -11.56
N LYS A 179 29.16 6.85 -11.96
CA LYS A 179 30.12 7.96 -12.00
C LYS A 179 29.71 9.09 -12.97
N HIS A 180 28.76 8.80 -13.88
CA HIS A 180 28.32 9.71 -14.93
C HIS A 180 26.86 10.16 -14.79
N GLY A 181 26.22 9.87 -13.66
CA GLY A 181 24.82 10.19 -13.40
C GLY A 181 23.99 8.97 -13.04
N ILE A 182 22.67 9.06 -13.21
CA ILE A 182 21.75 7.97 -12.89
C ILE A 182 21.66 7.01 -14.07
N GLY A 183 22.00 5.76 -13.82
CA GLY A 183 21.76 4.64 -14.73
C GLY A 183 20.42 3.97 -14.41
N SER A 184 19.85 3.30 -15.40
CA SER A 184 18.64 2.48 -15.22
C SER A 184 18.84 1.09 -15.81
N ALA A 185 18.40 0.08 -15.09
CA ALA A 185 18.34 -1.29 -15.58
C ALA A 185 16.93 -1.82 -15.55
N HIS A 186 16.50 -2.46 -16.63
CA HIS A 186 15.24 -3.20 -16.63
C HIS A 186 15.52 -4.64 -16.23
N VAL A 187 15.06 -5.01 -15.05
CA VAL A 187 15.24 -6.34 -14.48
C VAL A 187 14.08 -7.21 -14.92
N LEU A 188 14.37 -8.27 -15.65
CA LEU A 188 13.39 -9.24 -16.13
C LEU A 188 13.08 -10.29 -15.06
N PHE A 189 14.06 -10.58 -14.21
CA PHE A 189 13.93 -11.54 -13.12
C PHE A 189 14.90 -11.18 -12.00
N CYS A 190 14.46 -11.29 -10.76
CA CYS A 190 15.30 -11.11 -9.57
C CYS A 190 15.16 -12.30 -8.62
N ARG A 191 16.28 -12.81 -8.17
CA ARG A 191 16.35 -13.83 -7.12
C ARG A 191 17.27 -13.33 -6.00
N THR A 192 16.71 -13.21 -4.81
CA THR A 192 17.45 -12.82 -3.61
C THR A 192 17.74 -14.04 -2.74
N ARG A 193 18.96 -14.09 -2.20
CA ARG A 193 19.39 -15.07 -1.21
C ARG A 193 19.96 -14.34 0.00
N PHE A 194 19.71 -14.91 1.17
CA PHE A 194 20.16 -14.35 2.43
C PHE A 194 21.06 -15.33 3.16
N SER A 195 22.06 -14.82 3.85
CA SER A 195 22.78 -15.54 4.90
C SER A 195 22.84 -14.66 6.15
N ALA A 196 22.89 -15.30 7.29
CA ALA A 196 23.14 -14.63 8.55
C ALA A 196 24.29 -15.35 9.25
N GLU A 197 25.33 -14.61 9.60
CA GLU A 197 26.52 -15.14 10.28
C GLU A 197 26.78 -14.34 11.56
N PRO A 198 27.16 -15.00 12.65
CA PRO A 198 27.65 -14.30 13.81
C PRO A 198 28.88 -13.49 13.44
N GLY A 199 28.85 -12.20 13.67
CA GLY A 199 30.02 -11.33 13.54
C GLY A 199 30.72 -11.12 14.88
N ASP A 200 31.87 -10.45 14.84
CA ASP A 200 32.61 -10.10 16.04
C ASP A 200 31.78 -9.19 16.96
N ASN A 201 31.97 -9.31 18.25
CA ASN A 201 31.31 -8.49 19.29
C ASN A 201 29.77 -8.59 19.36
N GLY A 202 29.20 -9.74 19.01
CA GLY A 202 27.74 -9.96 19.08
C GLY A 202 26.97 -9.26 17.96
N ILE A 203 27.64 -8.73 16.95
CA ILE A 203 27.03 -8.16 15.76
C ILE A 203 26.63 -9.29 14.82
N LEU A 204 25.40 -9.27 14.33
CA LEU A 204 24.94 -10.17 13.28
C LEU A 204 25.29 -9.58 11.91
N ARG A 205 26.04 -10.33 11.10
CA ARG A 205 26.27 -10.00 9.69
C ARG A 205 25.21 -10.63 8.83
N ILE A 206 24.49 -9.79 8.07
CA ILE A 206 23.49 -10.25 7.10
C ILE A 206 24.09 -10.04 5.71
N GLY A 207 24.31 -11.13 4.99
CA GLY A 207 24.68 -11.10 3.58
C GLY A 207 23.43 -11.17 2.71
N VAL A 208 23.34 -10.30 1.70
CA VAL A 208 22.26 -10.31 0.72
C VAL A 208 22.90 -10.41 -0.68
N TRP A 209 22.53 -11.43 -1.41
CA TRP A 209 22.95 -11.64 -2.79
C TRP A 209 21.75 -11.57 -3.71
N CYS A 210 21.87 -10.80 -4.77
CA CYS A 210 20.82 -10.64 -5.77
C CYS A 210 21.37 -11.05 -7.13
N ASP A 211 20.74 -12.06 -7.72
CA ASP A 211 20.95 -12.39 -9.12
C ASP A 211 19.91 -11.62 -9.94
N LEU A 212 20.35 -10.78 -10.87
CA LEU A 212 19.50 -9.95 -11.73
C LEU A 212 19.73 -10.34 -13.19
N TRP A 213 18.68 -10.51 -13.97
CA TRP A 213 18.67 -10.77 -15.40
C TRP A 213 17.82 -9.79 -16.18
#